data_edc5adb1ba3167aa9ccd2109bfa005b6
#
_entry.id   edc5adb1ba3167aa9ccd2109bfa005b6
#
_cell.length_a   1.000
_cell.length_b   1.000
_cell.length_c   1.000
_cell.angle_alpha   90.00
_cell.angle_beta   90.00
_cell.angle_gamma   90.00
#
_symmetry.space_group_name_H-M   'P 1'
#
loop_
_entity.id
_entity.type
_entity.pdbx_description
1 polymer ?
#
loop_
_entity_poly.entity_id
_entity_poly.type
_entity_poly.pdbx_seq_one_letter_code
_entity_poly.pdbx_strand_id
1 'polypeptide(L)'
;ANSGYGDSMNHGLEMARGKYVGILESDDFMAPDALEKLVSAADSNNADFAKANFDFYWSKPEERRSLHEMFRPRDCGKPVHPSDTTQFFKQKPSIWSAVYRRDFLERNGITFLPTPGASFQDTSFAFKVIACADKAIYLHDAVLSYRQDNENSSVNSSAKVFCVNTEYAEIERWIREDYARDHASDD
;
A
#
# COMPACT_ATOMS: atom_id res chain seq x y z
N ALA A 1 -6.56 14.15 20.41
CA ALA A 1 -7.72 14.31 19.52
C ALA A 1 -7.57 13.34 18.36
N ASN A 2 -8.67 12.80 17.84
CA ASN A 2 -8.61 11.96 16.64
C ASN A 2 -8.39 12.89 15.43
N SER A 3 -7.23 12.79 14.81
CA SER A 3 -6.82 13.65 13.68
C SER A 3 -7.14 13.02 12.30
N GLY A 4 -7.67 11.81 12.30
CA GLY A 4 -7.99 11.05 11.08
C GLY A 4 -6.96 9.98 10.75
N TYR A 5 -7.32 9.12 9.79
CA TYR A 5 -6.49 7.98 9.39
C TYR A 5 -5.17 8.44 8.76
N GLY A 6 -5.21 9.33 7.76
CA GLY A 6 -4.01 9.79 7.06
C GLY A 6 -2.99 10.44 7.96
N ASP A 7 -3.44 11.30 8.89
CA ASP A 7 -2.56 11.95 9.87
C ASP A 7 -1.95 10.94 10.85
N SER A 8 -2.75 9.98 11.32
CA SER A 8 -2.26 8.90 12.18
C SER A 8 -1.20 8.04 11.48
N MET A 9 -1.40 7.74 10.19
CA MET A 9 -0.45 6.99 9.38
C MET A 9 0.85 7.77 9.16
N ASN A 10 0.77 9.08 8.87
CA ASN A 10 1.95 9.93 8.72
C ASN A 10 2.75 9.99 10.03
N HIS A 11 2.08 10.12 11.16
CA HIS A 11 2.76 10.07 12.46
C HIS A 11 3.45 8.71 12.69
N GLY A 12 2.82 7.61 12.25
CA GLY A 12 3.45 6.28 12.27
C GLY A 12 4.70 6.20 11.38
N LEU A 13 4.67 6.80 10.19
CA LEU A 13 5.83 6.89 9.30
C LEU A 13 6.97 7.68 9.93
N GLU A 14 6.68 8.83 10.54
CA GLU A 14 7.68 9.67 11.27
C GLU A 14 8.34 8.94 12.44
N MET A 15 7.57 8.11 13.15
CA MET A 15 8.08 7.32 14.27
C MET A 15 8.87 6.09 13.86
N ALA A 16 8.70 5.61 12.64
CA ALA A 16 9.34 4.39 12.14
C ALA A 16 10.87 4.55 12.10
N ARG A 17 11.61 3.54 12.60
CA ARG A 17 13.08 3.56 12.67
C ARG A 17 13.72 2.39 11.90
N GLY A 18 12.90 1.43 11.44
CA GLY A 18 13.38 0.27 10.71
C GLY A 18 13.85 0.63 9.30
N LYS A 19 14.62 -0.25 8.66
CA LYS A 19 14.98 -0.14 7.25
C LYS A 19 13.75 -0.22 6.35
N TYR A 20 12.77 -1.02 6.76
CA TYR A 20 11.48 -1.18 6.08
C TYR A 20 10.34 -0.79 7.01
N VAL A 21 9.26 -0.29 6.41
CA VAL A 21 7.99 0.00 7.07
C VAL A 21 6.95 -0.97 6.54
N GLY A 22 6.25 -1.65 7.42
CA GLY A 22 5.05 -2.44 7.12
C GLY A 22 3.83 -1.81 7.77
N ILE A 23 2.68 -1.94 7.15
CA ILE A 23 1.40 -1.43 7.64
C ILE A 23 0.52 -2.62 8.01
N LEU A 24 -0.12 -2.56 9.16
CA LEU A 24 -1.10 -3.56 9.58
C LEU A 24 -2.32 -2.85 10.17
N GLU A 25 -3.47 -3.12 9.60
CA GLU A 25 -4.74 -2.62 10.12
C GLU A 25 -5.17 -3.40 11.36
N SER A 26 -5.92 -2.75 12.24
CA SER A 26 -6.24 -3.28 13.57
C SER A 26 -7.19 -4.49 13.57
N ASP A 27 -7.88 -4.74 12.47
CA ASP A 27 -8.83 -5.86 12.29
C ASP A 27 -8.28 -6.98 11.39
N ASP A 28 -7.08 -6.79 10.83
CA ASP A 28 -6.39 -7.75 9.99
C ASP A 28 -5.29 -8.50 10.75
N PHE A 29 -4.75 -9.55 10.16
CA PHE A 29 -3.61 -10.28 10.70
C PHE A 29 -2.69 -10.83 9.62
N MET A 30 -1.39 -10.74 9.88
CA MET A 30 -0.36 -11.26 8.99
C MET A 30 -0.12 -12.75 9.21
N ALA A 31 0.33 -13.44 8.16
CA ALA A 31 0.91 -14.76 8.30
C ALA A 31 2.18 -14.69 9.17
N PRO A 32 2.51 -15.72 9.95
CA PRO A 32 3.65 -15.69 10.88
C PRO A 32 4.99 -15.38 10.22
N ASP A 33 5.18 -15.75 8.95
CA ASP A 33 6.38 -15.56 8.15
C ASP A 33 6.28 -14.38 7.16
N ALA A 34 5.21 -13.59 7.21
CA ALA A 34 4.92 -12.52 6.26
C ALA A 34 6.05 -11.48 6.17
N LEU A 35 6.48 -10.96 7.31
CA LEU A 35 7.54 -9.95 7.35
C LEU A 35 8.89 -10.52 6.91
N GLU A 36 9.22 -11.75 7.30
CA GLU A 36 10.44 -12.41 6.86
C GLU A 36 10.48 -12.54 5.33
N LYS A 37 9.40 -13.02 4.71
CA LYS A 37 9.28 -13.16 3.25
C LYS A 37 9.40 -11.82 2.54
N LEU A 38 8.62 -10.84 2.95
CA LEU A 38 8.58 -9.51 2.33
C LEU A 38 9.94 -8.79 2.46
N VAL A 39 10.51 -8.76 3.66
CA VAL A 39 11.79 -8.09 3.91
C VAL A 39 12.93 -8.78 3.19
N SER A 40 13.00 -10.13 3.26
CA SER A 40 14.04 -10.89 2.55
C SER A 40 13.97 -10.67 1.04
N ALA A 41 12.78 -10.64 0.45
CA ALA A 41 12.61 -10.38 -0.97
C ALA A 41 13.04 -8.95 -1.34
N ALA A 42 12.62 -7.95 -0.57
CA ALA A 42 13.01 -6.56 -0.79
C ALA A 42 14.53 -6.36 -0.64
N ASP A 43 15.11 -6.91 0.41
CA ASP A 43 16.52 -6.74 0.74
C ASP A 43 17.45 -7.41 -0.29
N SER A 44 17.17 -8.68 -0.62
CA SER A 44 17.96 -9.45 -1.59
C SER A 44 17.96 -8.86 -2.99
N ASN A 45 16.94 -8.09 -3.35
CA ASN A 45 16.79 -7.47 -4.66
C ASN A 45 17.10 -5.96 -4.65
N ASN A 46 17.45 -5.39 -3.49
CA ASN A 46 17.57 -3.94 -3.29
C ASN A 46 16.34 -3.20 -3.86
N ALA A 47 15.15 -3.69 -3.54
CA ALA A 47 13.90 -3.14 -4.01
C ALA A 47 13.41 -1.99 -3.12
N ASP A 48 12.68 -1.04 -3.71
CA ASP A 48 12.05 0.06 -2.99
C ASP A 48 10.86 -0.42 -2.16
N PHE A 49 10.16 -1.45 -2.68
CA PHE A 49 9.12 -2.15 -1.93
C PHE A 49 9.00 -3.61 -2.36
N ALA A 50 8.47 -4.42 -1.46
CA ALA A 50 7.98 -5.77 -1.76
C ALA A 50 6.51 -5.86 -1.45
N LYS A 51 5.72 -6.50 -2.32
CA LYS A 51 4.28 -6.65 -2.16
C LYS A 51 3.84 -8.06 -2.51
N ALA A 52 2.80 -8.54 -1.84
CA ALA A 52 2.34 -9.92 -1.97
C ALA A 52 0.81 -9.99 -2.13
N ASN A 53 0.32 -11.17 -2.48
CA ASN A 53 -1.09 -11.48 -2.43
C ASN A 53 -1.61 -11.55 -0.99
N PHE A 54 -2.91 -11.61 -0.82
CA PHE A 54 -3.57 -11.71 0.47
C PHE A 54 -4.84 -12.56 0.37
N ASP A 55 -5.35 -13.01 1.51
CA ASP A 55 -6.63 -13.70 1.60
C ASP A 55 -7.72 -12.74 2.06
N PHE A 56 -8.90 -12.81 1.45
CA PHE A 56 -10.13 -12.38 2.10
C PHE A 56 -10.47 -13.37 3.21
N TYR A 57 -10.79 -12.86 4.38
CA TYR A 57 -11.06 -13.64 5.58
C TYR A 57 -12.42 -13.32 6.18
N TRP A 58 -13.17 -14.35 6.50
CA TRP A 58 -14.44 -14.29 7.25
C TRP A 58 -14.32 -15.19 8.46
N SER A 59 -14.73 -14.70 9.63
CA SER A 59 -14.79 -15.49 10.86
C SER A 59 -16.19 -16.05 11.11
N LYS A 60 -17.22 -15.53 10.46
CA LYS A 60 -18.63 -15.90 10.64
C LYS A 60 -19.32 -16.10 9.29
N PRO A 61 -20.38 -16.97 9.20
CA PRO A 61 -20.87 -17.91 10.24
C PRO A 61 -19.89 -19.04 10.54
N GLU A 62 -18.94 -19.28 9.64
CA GLU A 62 -17.82 -20.23 9.78
C GLU A 62 -16.55 -19.62 9.20
N GLU A 63 -15.40 -20.06 9.67
CA GLU A 63 -14.11 -19.56 9.18
C GLU A 63 -13.93 -19.91 7.70
N ARG A 64 -13.67 -18.88 6.89
CA ARG A 64 -13.44 -19.02 5.45
C ARG A 64 -12.34 -18.09 4.99
N ARG A 65 -11.52 -18.57 4.05
CA ARG A 65 -10.49 -17.77 3.35
C ARG A 65 -10.66 -17.91 1.86
N SER A 66 -10.29 -16.84 1.14
CA SER A 66 -10.29 -16.82 -0.33
C SER A 66 -9.12 -15.99 -0.82
N LEU A 67 -8.19 -16.61 -1.55
CA LEU A 67 -7.04 -15.92 -2.10
C LEU A 67 -7.48 -14.79 -3.05
N HIS A 68 -6.98 -13.59 -2.80
CA HIS A 68 -7.02 -12.49 -3.75
C HIS A 68 -5.70 -12.43 -4.49
N GLU A 69 -5.68 -13.04 -5.68
CA GLU A 69 -4.48 -13.14 -6.52
C GLU A 69 -4.29 -11.86 -7.36
N MET A 70 -3.50 -10.94 -6.86
CA MET A 70 -3.05 -9.76 -7.61
C MET A 70 -1.85 -10.09 -8.51
N PHE A 71 -0.98 -10.95 -8.02
CA PHE A 71 0.27 -11.36 -8.68
C PHE A 71 0.24 -12.86 -8.95
N ARG A 72 0.39 -13.25 -10.21
CA ARG A 72 0.48 -14.66 -10.61
C ARG A 72 1.90 -15.17 -10.41
N PRO A 73 2.13 -16.48 -10.28
CA PRO A 73 3.47 -17.04 -10.11
C PRO A 73 4.51 -16.53 -11.11
N ARG A 74 4.10 -16.34 -12.38
CA ARG A 74 4.98 -15.84 -13.45
C ARG A 74 5.43 -14.37 -13.27
N ASP A 75 4.67 -13.58 -12.52
CA ASP A 75 4.90 -12.14 -12.28
C ASP A 75 5.73 -11.92 -11.00
N CYS A 76 6.06 -13.00 -10.29
CA CYS A 76 6.71 -12.97 -8.98
C CYS A 76 8.18 -13.37 -9.03
N GLY A 77 8.91 -13.03 -7.96
CA GLY A 77 10.28 -13.47 -7.72
C GLY A 77 11.35 -12.78 -8.58
N LYS A 78 10.97 -11.80 -9.40
CA LYS A 78 11.90 -10.99 -10.22
C LYS A 78 11.67 -9.51 -9.94
N PRO A 79 12.75 -8.72 -9.82
CA PRO A 79 12.63 -7.28 -9.75
C PRO A 79 11.99 -6.74 -11.03
N VAL A 80 11.08 -5.78 -10.88
CA VAL A 80 10.42 -5.09 -11.98
C VAL A 80 10.42 -3.59 -11.72
N HIS A 81 10.38 -2.78 -12.78
CA HIS A 81 10.06 -1.38 -12.68
C HIS A 81 8.53 -1.25 -12.68
N PRO A 82 7.90 -0.71 -11.63
CA PRO A 82 6.44 -0.74 -11.51
C PRO A 82 5.69 -0.02 -12.64
N SER A 83 6.30 1.02 -13.23
CA SER A 83 5.70 1.77 -14.34
C SER A 83 5.77 1.07 -15.70
N ASP A 84 6.51 -0.04 -15.83
CA ASP A 84 6.55 -0.82 -17.07
C ASP A 84 5.19 -1.41 -17.46
N THR A 85 4.26 -1.42 -16.50
CA THR A 85 2.89 -1.85 -16.75
C THR A 85 1.87 -1.03 -15.99
N THR A 86 0.82 -0.58 -16.68
CA THR A 86 -0.32 0.11 -16.05
C THR A 86 -1.17 -0.82 -15.19
N GLN A 87 -0.91 -2.13 -15.20
CA GLN A 87 -1.69 -3.11 -14.46
C GLN A 87 -1.64 -2.84 -12.95
N PHE A 88 -0.48 -2.42 -12.41
CA PHE A 88 -0.33 -2.18 -10.98
C PHE A 88 -1.17 -1.01 -10.48
N PHE A 89 -1.37 0.02 -11.31
CA PHE A 89 -2.23 1.15 -10.98
C PHE A 89 -3.74 0.81 -10.96
N LYS A 90 -4.13 -0.34 -11.51
CA LYS A 90 -5.52 -0.80 -11.58
C LYS A 90 -5.89 -1.79 -10.48
N GLN A 91 -4.92 -2.19 -9.67
CA GLN A 91 -5.17 -3.14 -8.60
C GLN A 91 -5.64 -2.44 -7.32
N LYS A 92 -6.21 -3.24 -6.41
CA LYS A 92 -6.55 -2.75 -5.07
C LYS A 92 -5.27 -2.20 -4.40
N PRO A 93 -5.30 -1.03 -3.79
CA PRO A 93 -4.13 -0.43 -3.14
C PRO A 93 -3.47 -1.36 -2.13
N SER A 94 -4.26 -2.05 -1.28
CA SER A 94 -3.83 -3.07 -0.28
C SER A 94 -2.44 -2.79 0.30
N ILE A 95 -2.26 -1.57 0.85
CA ILE A 95 -0.97 -1.08 1.35
C ILE A 95 -0.38 -1.94 2.47
N TRP A 96 -1.24 -2.69 3.14
CA TRP A 96 -0.92 -3.59 4.24
C TRP A 96 -0.38 -4.98 3.80
N SER A 97 -0.41 -5.32 2.50
CA SER A 97 0.22 -6.54 1.96
C SER A 97 1.65 -6.30 1.44
N ALA A 98 2.34 -5.29 1.96
CA ALA A 98 3.63 -4.85 1.49
C ALA A 98 4.57 -4.42 2.62
N VAL A 99 5.86 -4.33 2.29
CA VAL A 99 6.85 -3.56 3.05
C VAL A 99 7.51 -2.56 2.11
N TYR A 100 7.75 -1.37 2.63
CA TYR A 100 8.33 -0.24 1.91
C TYR A 100 9.67 0.12 2.50
N ARG A 101 10.68 0.36 1.70
CA ARG A 101 11.96 0.86 2.18
C ARG A 101 11.76 2.28 2.72
N ARG A 102 12.14 2.52 3.98
CA ARG A 102 11.85 3.77 4.67
C ARG A 102 12.51 4.97 3.98
N ASP A 103 13.79 4.88 3.64
CA ASP A 103 14.52 5.94 2.94
C ASP A 103 13.95 6.24 1.54
N PHE A 104 13.33 5.26 0.89
CA PHE A 104 12.61 5.48 -0.37
C PHE A 104 11.37 6.36 -0.15
N LEU A 105 10.56 6.08 0.89
CA LEU A 105 9.41 6.91 1.22
C LEU A 105 9.85 8.34 1.59
N GLU A 106 10.90 8.47 2.40
CA GLU A 106 11.42 9.75 2.87
C GLU A 106 11.95 10.63 1.74
N ARG A 107 12.82 10.09 0.86
CA ARG A 107 13.43 10.87 -0.24
C ARG A 107 12.44 11.32 -1.30
N ASN A 108 11.34 10.59 -1.47
CA ASN A 108 10.29 10.95 -2.42
C ASN A 108 9.11 11.69 -1.77
N GLY A 109 9.20 12.02 -0.48
CA GLY A 109 8.13 12.72 0.24
C GLY A 109 6.78 11.99 0.24
N ILE A 110 6.80 10.65 0.19
CA ILE A 110 5.58 9.84 0.09
C ILE A 110 4.89 9.79 1.45
N THR A 111 3.74 10.43 1.53
CA THR A 111 2.91 10.52 2.72
C THR A 111 1.44 10.28 2.38
N PHE A 112 0.63 10.02 3.40
CA PHE A 112 -0.82 9.93 3.27
C PHE A 112 -1.44 11.32 3.23
N LEU A 113 -2.55 11.46 2.50
CA LEU A 113 -3.32 12.70 2.52
C LEU A 113 -3.99 12.86 3.91
N PRO A 114 -3.72 13.94 4.67
CA PRO A 114 -4.24 14.12 6.03
C PRO A 114 -5.69 14.60 6.04
N THR A 115 -6.60 13.86 5.37
CA THR A 115 -8.04 14.15 5.36
C THR A 115 -8.72 13.61 6.61
N PRO A 116 -9.81 14.27 7.09
CA PRO A 116 -10.55 13.79 8.25
C PRO A 116 -11.16 12.40 8.03
N GLY A 117 -11.15 11.59 9.08
CA GLY A 117 -11.74 10.25 9.07
C GLY A 117 -10.84 9.20 8.40
N ALA A 118 -11.44 8.06 8.01
CA ALA A 118 -10.80 7.00 7.24
C ALA A 118 -11.53 6.87 5.89
N SER A 119 -10.86 7.23 4.77
CA SER A 119 -11.56 7.53 3.52
C SER A 119 -10.67 7.35 2.29
N PHE A 120 -10.23 6.10 2.03
CA PHE A 120 -9.46 5.73 0.84
C PHE A 120 -8.07 6.39 0.70
N GLN A 121 -7.47 6.88 1.80
CA GLN A 121 -6.14 7.49 1.81
C GLN A 121 -5.01 6.53 1.36
N ASP A 122 -5.28 5.25 1.32
CA ASP A 122 -4.43 4.22 0.72
C ASP A 122 -4.26 4.38 -0.80
N THR A 123 -5.22 5.03 -1.48
CA THR A 123 -5.23 5.19 -2.94
C THR A 123 -4.10 6.09 -3.41
N SER A 124 -4.00 7.32 -2.90
CA SER A 124 -2.94 8.26 -3.29
C SER A 124 -1.57 7.80 -2.82
N PHE A 125 -1.48 7.21 -1.62
CA PHE A 125 -0.24 6.65 -1.11
C PHE A 125 0.30 5.54 -2.03
N ALA A 126 -0.54 4.54 -2.37
CA ALA A 126 -0.15 3.44 -3.25
C ALA A 126 0.25 3.95 -4.65
N PHE A 127 -0.48 4.93 -5.17
CA PHE A 127 -0.14 5.55 -6.45
C PHE A 127 1.25 6.17 -6.43
N LYS A 128 1.56 7.01 -5.42
CA LYS A 128 2.86 7.65 -5.26
C LYS A 128 3.99 6.62 -5.14
N VAL A 129 3.79 5.56 -4.36
CA VAL A 129 4.75 4.45 -4.24
C VAL A 129 5.06 3.83 -5.60
N ILE A 130 4.03 3.49 -6.38
CA ILE A 130 4.20 2.85 -7.70
C ILE A 130 4.88 3.80 -8.68
N ALA A 131 4.51 5.08 -8.66
CA ALA A 131 5.04 6.09 -9.59
C ALA A 131 6.51 6.44 -9.33
N CYS A 132 6.95 6.45 -8.06
CA CYS A 132 8.31 6.82 -7.66
C CYS A 132 9.29 5.65 -7.61
N ALA A 133 8.81 4.40 -7.58
CA ALA A 133 9.69 3.26 -7.37
C ALA A 133 10.44 2.87 -8.65
N ASP A 134 11.76 2.77 -8.54
CA ASP A 134 12.60 2.21 -9.60
C ASP A 134 12.51 0.68 -9.62
N LYS A 135 12.35 0.08 -8.44
CA LYS A 135 12.40 -1.37 -8.30
C LYS A 135 11.39 -1.90 -7.30
N ALA A 136 10.54 -2.80 -7.75
CA ALA A 136 9.62 -3.55 -6.92
C ALA A 136 9.86 -5.05 -7.05
N ILE A 137 9.47 -5.81 -6.03
CA ILE A 137 9.41 -7.27 -6.08
C ILE A 137 8.05 -7.76 -5.62
N TYR A 138 7.48 -8.69 -6.38
CA TYR A 138 6.17 -9.27 -6.06
C TYR A 138 6.31 -10.72 -5.63
N LEU A 139 5.50 -11.11 -4.65
CA LEU A 139 5.42 -12.48 -4.12
C LEU A 139 4.04 -13.06 -4.38
N HIS A 140 4.01 -14.35 -4.70
CA HIS A 140 2.74 -15.06 -4.90
C HIS A 140 2.05 -15.46 -3.58
N ASP A 141 2.80 -15.53 -2.49
CA ASP A 141 2.27 -15.90 -1.18
C ASP A 141 1.14 -14.98 -0.73
N ALA A 142 0.14 -15.52 -0.03
CA ALA A 142 -0.80 -14.71 0.74
C ALA A 142 -0.17 -14.40 2.10
N VAL A 143 0.22 -13.15 2.30
CA VAL A 143 0.95 -12.71 3.51
C VAL A 143 0.04 -12.15 4.59
N LEU A 144 -1.23 -11.88 4.27
CA LEU A 144 -2.17 -11.21 5.16
C LEU A 144 -3.57 -11.75 4.94
N SER A 145 -4.34 -11.81 6.02
CA SER A 145 -5.77 -12.10 6.01
C SER A 145 -6.54 -10.81 6.24
N TYR A 146 -7.19 -10.32 5.18
CA TYR A 146 -8.00 -9.11 5.17
C TYR A 146 -9.43 -9.44 5.60
N ARG A 147 -9.83 -8.94 6.78
CA ARG A 147 -11.13 -9.23 7.37
C ARG A 147 -12.28 -8.58 6.59
N GLN A 148 -13.30 -9.38 6.26
CA GLN A 148 -14.47 -8.96 5.49
C GLN A 148 -15.74 -8.82 6.33
N ASP A 149 -15.82 -9.47 7.47
CA ASP A 149 -17.01 -9.53 8.33
C ASP A 149 -16.95 -8.54 9.51
N ASN A 150 -16.16 -7.48 9.40
CA ASN A 150 -16.17 -6.38 10.36
C ASN A 150 -17.32 -5.42 10.03
N GLU A 151 -18.37 -5.44 10.87
CA GLU A 151 -19.54 -4.57 10.73
C GLU A 151 -19.20 -3.06 10.85
N ASN A 152 -18.11 -2.75 11.54
CA ASN A 152 -17.61 -1.38 11.72
C ASN A 152 -16.64 -0.94 10.62
N SER A 153 -16.49 -1.73 9.55
CA SER A 153 -15.59 -1.39 8.44
C SER A 153 -15.96 -0.05 7.82
N SER A 154 -14.95 0.78 7.65
CA SER A 154 -15.09 2.10 7.02
C SER A 154 -15.60 2.04 5.56
N VAL A 155 -15.45 0.91 4.90
CA VAL A 155 -15.89 0.68 3.51
C VAL A 155 -17.42 0.70 3.39
N ASN A 156 -18.16 0.36 4.45
CA ASN A 156 -19.62 0.26 4.45
C ASN A 156 -20.34 1.62 4.64
N SER A 157 -19.62 2.75 4.74
CA SER A 157 -20.22 4.07 5.01
C SER A 157 -20.66 4.76 3.73
N SER A 158 -21.95 4.98 3.55
CA SER A 158 -22.54 5.73 2.42
C SER A 158 -22.09 7.20 2.35
N ALA A 159 -21.62 7.78 3.47
CA ALA A 159 -21.11 9.15 3.52
C ALA A 159 -19.77 9.36 2.78
N LYS A 160 -19.14 8.28 2.29
CA LYS A 160 -17.78 8.31 1.71
C LYS A 160 -17.74 8.27 0.19
N VAL A 161 -18.87 8.41 -0.49
CA VAL A 161 -18.95 8.29 -1.97
C VAL A 161 -18.00 9.26 -2.68
N PHE A 162 -17.78 10.46 -2.12
CA PHE A 162 -16.91 11.48 -2.71
C PHE A 162 -15.48 11.48 -2.19
N CYS A 163 -15.16 10.68 -1.19
CA CYS A 163 -13.80 10.66 -0.61
C CYS A 163 -12.76 10.15 -1.61
N VAL A 164 -13.14 9.22 -2.47
CA VAL A 164 -12.28 8.74 -3.55
C VAL A 164 -11.90 9.86 -4.53
N ASN A 165 -12.80 10.81 -4.78
CA ASN A 165 -12.52 11.96 -5.65
C ASN A 165 -11.42 12.86 -5.04
N THR A 166 -11.41 13.01 -3.72
CA THR A 166 -10.36 13.78 -3.01
C THR A 166 -8.99 13.12 -3.19
N GLU A 167 -8.91 11.80 -3.12
CA GLU A 167 -7.67 11.05 -3.36
C GLU A 167 -7.17 11.19 -4.82
N TYR A 168 -8.08 11.11 -5.80
CA TYR A 168 -7.71 11.33 -7.20
C TYR A 168 -7.31 12.79 -7.47
N ALA A 169 -7.96 13.77 -6.85
CA ALA A 169 -7.55 15.17 -6.94
C ALA A 169 -6.14 15.39 -6.35
N GLU A 170 -5.81 14.71 -5.25
CA GLU A 170 -4.45 14.72 -4.70
C GLU A 170 -3.44 14.08 -5.65
N ILE A 171 -3.78 12.95 -6.28
CA ILE A 171 -2.90 12.33 -7.29
C ILE A 171 -2.63 13.31 -8.44
N GLU A 172 -3.68 13.96 -8.95
CA GLU A 172 -3.55 14.94 -10.04
C GLU A 172 -2.69 16.14 -9.62
N ARG A 173 -2.93 16.71 -8.43
CA ARG A 173 -2.11 17.77 -7.87
C ARG A 173 -0.65 17.35 -7.75
N TRP A 174 -0.40 16.18 -7.14
CA TRP A 174 0.93 15.66 -6.91
C TRP A 174 1.70 15.42 -8.22
N ILE A 175 1.05 14.86 -9.25
CA ILE A 175 1.69 14.69 -10.57
C ILE A 175 2.12 16.04 -11.15
N ARG A 176 1.28 17.07 -11.06
CA ARG A 176 1.53 18.37 -11.67
C ARG A 176 2.57 19.21 -10.91
N GLU A 177 2.54 19.16 -9.59
CA GLU A 177 3.30 20.08 -8.75
C GLU A 177 4.57 19.47 -8.19
N ASP A 178 4.53 18.21 -7.77
CA ASP A 178 5.64 17.55 -7.09
C ASP A 178 6.42 16.64 -8.04
N TYR A 179 5.77 15.67 -8.67
CA TYR A 179 6.43 14.70 -9.53
C TYR A 179 7.04 15.33 -10.78
N ALA A 180 6.30 16.21 -11.47
CA ALA A 180 6.81 16.90 -12.66
C ALA A 180 7.99 17.81 -12.36
N ARG A 181 8.01 18.47 -11.19
CA ARG A 181 9.15 19.32 -10.78
C ARG A 181 10.43 18.51 -10.59
N ASP A 182 10.30 17.36 -9.93
CA ASP A 182 11.45 16.53 -9.56
C ASP A 182 12.01 15.74 -10.76
N HIS A 183 11.23 15.59 -11.84
CA HIS A 183 11.60 14.90 -13.09
C HIS A 183 11.73 15.83 -14.30
N ALA A 184 11.63 17.15 -14.12
CA ALA A 184 11.77 18.14 -15.21
C ALA A 184 13.19 18.33 -15.75
N SER A 185 14.19 17.66 -15.20
CA SER A 185 15.62 17.79 -15.57
C SER A 185 16.14 16.67 -16.47
N ASP A 186 15.30 15.73 -16.88
CA ASP A 186 15.72 14.54 -17.66
C ASP A 186 15.41 14.65 -19.17
N ASP A 187 15.06 15.88 -19.68
CA ASP A 187 14.89 16.18 -21.12
C ASP A 187 16.05 17.02 -21.71
#